data_81f7892b9abe731df7ab7c48d66cbda5
#
_entry.id   81f7892b9abe731df7ab7c48d66cbda5
#
_cell.length_a   1.000
_cell.length_b   1.000
_cell.length_c   1.000
_cell.angle_alpha   90.00
_cell.angle_beta   90.00
_cell.angle_gamma   90.00
#
_symmetry.space_group_name_H-M   'P 1'
#
loop_
_entity.id
_entity.type
_entity.pdbx_description
1 polymer ?
#
loop_
_entity_poly.entity_id
_entity_poly.type
_entity_poly.pdbx_seq_one_letter_code
_entity_poly.pdbx_strand_id
1 'polypeptide(L)'
;VPYKGVAPAMTGLMGGETDFMCDQTTTSLAQAASGRVRAVAVLTREPFPGLPKVATAQSSGRTAIDFRSWNALFAPRGTPPAIVDKLNTAINDALADPALVKQMRDVGVEFPARADNTPGHLARLVDSEITRLRPILEAKNVYID
;
A
#
# COMPACT_ATOMS: atom_id res chain seq x y z
N VAL A 1 13.25 11.10 -10.19
CA VAL A 1 13.09 12.53 -9.89
C VAL A 1 12.39 12.65 -8.54
N PRO A 2 12.95 13.37 -7.55
CA PRO A 2 12.31 13.56 -6.25
C PRO A 2 11.21 14.64 -6.36
N TYR A 3 10.04 14.33 -5.79
CA TYR A 3 8.92 15.24 -5.65
C TYR A 3 8.53 15.39 -4.17
N LYS A 4 7.95 16.53 -3.80
CA LYS A 4 7.44 16.77 -2.44
C LYS A 4 6.07 16.11 -2.22
N GLY A 5 6.00 14.80 -2.46
CA GLY A 5 4.79 13.99 -2.28
C GLY A 5 4.14 13.52 -3.58
N VAL A 6 3.07 12.72 -3.44
CA VAL A 6 2.42 12.03 -4.55
C VAL A 6 1.68 12.99 -5.49
N ALA A 7 1.01 14.01 -4.97
CA ALA A 7 0.21 14.93 -5.79
C ALA A 7 1.04 15.67 -6.83
N PRO A 8 2.17 16.34 -6.50
CA PRO A 8 3.02 16.95 -7.51
C PRO A 8 3.67 15.91 -8.45
N ALA A 9 4.02 14.71 -7.98
CA ALA A 9 4.55 13.66 -8.84
C ALA A 9 3.52 13.21 -9.90
N MET A 10 2.27 13.04 -9.51
CA MET A 10 1.17 12.69 -10.42
C MET A 10 0.90 13.83 -11.44
N THR A 11 1.00 15.09 -11.01
CA THR A 11 0.89 16.24 -11.93
C THR A 11 2.02 16.21 -12.96
N GLY A 12 3.26 15.98 -12.52
CA GLY A 12 4.41 15.85 -13.42
C GLY A 12 4.26 14.71 -14.42
N LEU A 13 3.74 13.55 -13.97
CA LEU A 13 3.45 12.42 -14.86
C LEU A 13 2.39 12.80 -15.91
N MET A 14 1.29 13.40 -15.49
CA MET A 14 0.23 13.84 -16.40
C MET A 14 0.68 14.96 -17.36
N GLY A 15 1.63 15.77 -16.92
CA GLY A 15 2.25 16.83 -17.74
C GLY A 15 3.39 16.35 -18.66
N GLY A 16 3.78 15.08 -18.57
CA GLY A 16 4.87 14.50 -19.38
C GLY A 16 6.28 14.88 -18.89
N GLU A 17 6.42 15.39 -17.66
CA GLU A 17 7.73 15.65 -17.04
C GLU A 17 8.45 14.33 -16.65
N THR A 18 7.69 13.27 -16.43
CA THR A 18 8.20 11.93 -16.14
C THR A 18 7.45 10.89 -16.98
N ASP A 19 8.14 9.82 -17.36
CA ASP A 19 7.58 8.76 -18.22
C ASP A 19 6.74 7.76 -17.46
N PHE A 20 7.06 7.50 -16.18
CA PHE A 20 6.34 6.57 -15.31
C PHE A 20 6.58 6.89 -13.83
N MET A 21 5.69 6.38 -12.98
CA MET A 21 5.87 6.36 -11.53
C MET A 21 5.30 5.07 -10.93
N CYS A 22 5.80 4.70 -9.76
CA CYS A 22 5.14 3.72 -8.89
C CYS A 22 4.28 4.46 -7.88
N ASP A 23 3.02 4.07 -7.78
CA ASP A 23 2.05 4.76 -6.92
C ASP A 23 1.10 3.77 -6.25
N GLN A 24 0.39 4.26 -5.23
CA GLN A 24 -0.67 3.49 -4.56
C GLN A 24 -1.98 3.59 -5.34
N THR A 25 -2.79 2.53 -5.27
CA THR A 25 -4.10 2.48 -5.93
C THR A 25 -5.04 3.59 -5.47
N THR A 26 -4.97 3.99 -4.19
CA THR A 26 -5.76 5.07 -3.60
C THR A 26 -5.63 6.42 -4.32
N THR A 27 -4.51 6.66 -4.96
CA THR A 27 -4.23 7.91 -5.69
C THR A 27 -4.29 7.72 -7.20
N SER A 28 -3.83 6.58 -7.72
CA SER A 28 -3.71 6.34 -9.16
C SER A 28 -4.96 5.76 -9.82
N LEU A 29 -5.83 5.06 -9.07
CA LEU A 29 -6.96 4.35 -9.66
C LEU A 29 -7.96 5.29 -10.35
N ALA A 30 -8.29 6.41 -9.72
CA ALA A 30 -9.18 7.42 -10.31
C ALA A 30 -8.57 8.08 -11.57
N GLN A 31 -7.26 8.30 -11.58
CA GLN A 31 -6.57 8.88 -12.73
C GLN A 31 -6.49 7.86 -13.89
N ALA A 32 -6.29 6.59 -13.59
CA ALA A 32 -6.32 5.53 -14.59
C ALA A 32 -7.74 5.33 -15.16
N ALA A 33 -8.77 5.35 -14.31
CA ALA A 33 -10.16 5.25 -14.73
C ALA A 33 -10.61 6.40 -15.64
N SER A 34 -10.10 7.62 -15.38
CA SER A 34 -10.36 8.79 -16.22
C SER A 34 -9.50 8.88 -17.50
N GLY A 35 -8.60 7.91 -17.73
CA GLY A 35 -7.71 7.88 -18.89
C GLY A 35 -6.55 8.89 -18.85
N ARG A 36 -6.35 9.60 -17.74
CA ARG A 36 -5.26 10.59 -17.61
C ARG A 36 -3.90 9.94 -17.47
N VAL A 37 -3.85 8.73 -16.92
CA VAL A 37 -2.66 7.90 -16.86
C VAL A 37 -3.02 6.49 -17.28
N ARG A 38 -2.03 5.71 -17.68
CA ARG A 38 -2.21 4.31 -18.04
C ARG A 38 -1.55 3.42 -16.99
N ALA A 39 -2.34 2.55 -16.35
CA ALA A 39 -1.78 1.49 -15.52
C ALA A 39 -1.03 0.47 -16.41
N VAL A 40 0.23 0.23 -16.11
CA VAL A 40 1.12 -0.66 -16.89
C VAL A 40 1.21 -2.03 -16.24
N ALA A 41 1.41 -2.07 -14.92
CA ALA A 41 1.48 -3.30 -14.16
C ALA A 41 1.09 -3.06 -12.70
N VAL A 42 0.61 -4.11 -12.03
CA VAL A 42 0.52 -4.15 -10.56
C VAL A 42 1.69 -5.00 -10.03
N LEU A 43 2.25 -4.59 -8.89
CA LEU A 43 3.44 -5.23 -8.33
C LEU A 43 3.12 -6.39 -7.38
N THR A 44 1.88 -6.83 -7.37
CA THR A 44 1.39 -7.98 -6.59
C THR A 44 1.46 -9.27 -7.40
N ARG A 45 1.42 -10.41 -6.72
CA ARG A 45 1.35 -11.73 -7.38
C ARG A 45 0.02 -11.93 -8.05
N GLU A 46 -1.05 -11.59 -7.36
CA GLU A 46 -2.41 -11.76 -7.83
C GLU A 46 -2.90 -10.50 -8.56
N PRO A 47 -3.76 -10.66 -9.56
CA PRO A 47 -4.42 -9.52 -10.20
C PRO A 47 -5.16 -8.65 -9.19
N PHE A 48 -5.11 -7.35 -9.39
CA PHE A 48 -5.85 -6.43 -8.55
C PHE A 48 -7.29 -6.26 -9.09
N PRO A 49 -8.34 -6.48 -8.28
CA PRO A 49 -9.73 -6.42 -8.75
C PRO A 49 -10.13 -5.09 -9.38
N GLY A 50 -9.59 -3.97 -8.92
CA GLY A 50 -9.83 -2.63 -9.50
C GLY A 50 -9.16 -2.41 -10.86
N LEU A 51 -8.23 -3.28 -11.28
CA LEU A 51 -7.51 -3.23 -12.54
C LEU A 51 -7.38 -4.63 -13.17
N PRO A 52 -8.49 -5.32 -13.47
CA PRO A 52 -8.47 -6.75 -13.82
C PRO A 52 -7.77 -7.06 -15.15
N LYS A 53 -7.57 -6.06 -16.01
CA LYS A 53 -6.90 -6.21 -17.30
C LYS A 53 -5.43 -5.81 -17.27
N VAL A 54 -4.93 -5.36 -16.12
CA VAL A 54 -3.54 -4.94 -15.97
C VAL A 54 -2.68 -6.14 -15.56
N ALA A 55 -1.56 -6.32 -16.23
CA ALA A 55 -0.64 -7.40 -15.95
C ALA A 55 -0.08 -7.29 -14.51
N THR A 56 0.15 -8.43 -13.88
CA THR A 56 0.94 -8.48 -12.65
C THR A 56 2.43 -8.54 -12.97
N ALA A 57 3.28 -8.18 -12.02
CA ALA A 57 4.72 -8.40 -12.16
C ALA A 57 5.02 -9.89 -12.44
N GLN A 58 4.29 -10.79 -11.78
CA GLN A 58 4.39 -12.23 -11.97
C GLN A 58 4.07 -12.67 -13.41
N SER A 59 2.92 -12.25 -13.94
CA SER A 59 2.50 -12.60 -15.31
C SER A 59 3.42 -12.01 -16.38
N SER A 60 4.18 -10.98 -16.04
CA SER A 60 5.21 -10.37 -16.90
C SER A 60 6.59 -11.02 -16.76
N GLY A 61 6.70 -12.18 -16.12
CA GLY A 61 7.96 -12.89 -15.88
C GLY A 61 8.86 -12.30 -14.78
N ARG A 62 8.37 -11.32 -14.02
CA ARG A 62 9.11 -10.66 -12.93
C ARG A 62 8.75 -11.29 -11.58
N THR A 63 8.97 -12.59 -11.43
CA THR A 63 8.53 -13.40 -10.29
C THR A 63 9.16 -13.00 -8.95
N ALA A 64 10.30 -12.33 -8.97
CA ALA A 64 10.96 -11.80 -7.76
C ALA A 64 10.28 -10.53 -7.21
N ILE A 65 9.40 -9.89 -7.99
CA ILE A 65 8.71 -8.67 -7.56
C ILE A 65 7.37 -9.08 -6.92
N ASP A 66 7.25 -8.82 -5.64
CA ASP A 66 6.00 -8.89 -4.89
C ASP A 66 6.04 -7.75 -3.87
N PHE A 67 5.38 -6.66 -4.21
CA PHE A 67 5.39 -5.46 -3.38
C PHE A 67 3.96 -5.00 -3.11
N ARG A 68 3.61 -4.93 -1.83
CA ARG A 68 2.35 -4.36 -1.35
C ARG A 68 2.66 -3.23 -0.39
N SER A 69 2.05 -2.09 -0.61
CA SER A 69 2.04 -1.05 0.42
C SER A 69 1.00 -1.38 1.48
N TRP A 70 1.30 -1.05 2.72
CA TRP A 70 0.39 -1.23 3.84
C TRP A 70 0.39 0.02 4.72
N ASN A 71 -0.71 0.25 5.41
CA ASN A 71 -0.87 1.32 6.38
C ASN A 71 -1.24 0.73 7.72
N ALA A 72 -0.73 1.31 8.80
CA ALA A 72 -0.99 0.85 10.14
C ALA A 72 -1.10 2.01 11.13
N LEU A 73 -1.77 1.77 12.25
CA LEU A 73 -1.83 2.69 13.37
C LEU A 73 -0.84 2.26 14.44
N PHE A 74 -0.06 3.19 14.92
CA PHE A 74 0.92 2.98 15.98
C PHE A 74 0.56 3.84 17.19
N ALA A 75 0.77 3.30 18.38
CA ALA A 75 0.69 4.03 19.63
C ALA A 75 2.10 4.41 20.13
N PRO A 76 2.27 5.49 20.89
CA PRO A 76 3.53 5.84 21.51
C PRO A 76 4.09 4.69 22.36
N ARG A 77 5.42 4.62 22.46
CA ARG A 77 6.08 3.63 23.34
C ARG A 77 5.61 3.80 24.77
N GLY A 78 5.30 2.70 25.44
CA GLY A 78 4.82 2.72 26.82
C GLY A 78 3.31 2.92 26.98
N THR A 79 2.54 2.98 25.88
CA THR A 79 1.07 2.95 25.96
C THR A 79 0.63 1.67 26.67
N PRO A 80 -0.22 1.75 27.71
CA PRO A 80 -0.69 0.57 28.43
C PRO A 80 -1.37 -0.45 27.50
N PRO A 81 -1.12 -1.76 27.67
CA PRO A 81 -1.71 -2.80 26.81
C PRO A 81 -3.24 -2.71 26.69
N ALA A 82 -3.94 -2.42 27.78
CA ALA A 82 -5.39 -2.27 27.77
C ALA A 82 -5.89 -1.14 26.84
N ILE A 83 -5.10 -0.09 26.66
CA ILE A 83 -5.41 0.99 25.70
C ILE A 83 -5.18 0.51 24.27
N VAL A 84 -4.08 -0.19 24.02
CA VAL A 84 -3.79 -0.78 22.71
C VAL A 84 -4.89 -1.76 22.29
N ASP A 85 -5.31 -2.64 23.20
CA ASP A 85 -6.38 -3.61 22.96
C ASP A 85 -7.72 -2.93 22.68
N LYS A 86 -8.05 -1.87 23.43
CA LYS A 86 -9.27 -1.08 23.20
C LYS A 86 -9.26 -0.41 21.83
N LEU A 87 -8.14 0.19 21.43
CA LEU A 87 -7.96 0.79 20.11
C LEU A 87 -8.06 -0.26 18.99
N ASN A 88 -7.40 -1.41 19.14
CA ASN A 88 -7.47 -2.49 18.17
C ASN A 88 -8.91 -3.03 18.02
N THR A 89 -9.64 -3.19 19.12
CA THR A 89 -11.04 -3.59 19.09
C THR A 89 -11.88 -2.57 18.32
N ALA A 90 -11.75 -1.29 18.63
CA ALA A 90 -12.51 -0.22 17.97
C ALA A 90 -12.21 -0.14 16.47
N ILE A 91 -10.96 -0.33 16.06
CA ILE A 91 -10.55 -0.40 14.65
C ILE A 91 -11.22 -1.60 13.97
N ASN A 92 -11.14 -2.79 14.58
CA ASN A 92 -11.75 -3.99 14.02
C ASN A 92 -13.28 -3.89 13.90
N ASP A 93 -13.92 -3.20 14.82
CA ASP A 93 -15.37 -2.97 14.79
C ASP A 93 -15.74 -1.97 13.68
N ALA A 94 -14.94 -0.91 13.49
CA ALA A 94 -15.11 0.02 12.38
C ALA A 94 -14.91 -0.69 11.02
N LEU A 95 -13.92 -1.56 10.90
CA LEU A 95 -13.63 -2.33 9.69
C LEU A 95 -14.67 -3.45 9.41
N ALA A 96 -15.58 -3.71 10.34
CA ALA A 96 -16.72 -4.58 10.12
C ALA A 96 -17.93 -3.86 9.50
N ASP A 97 -17.92 -2.52 9.42
CA ASP A 97 -18.98 -1.74 8.76
C ASP A 97 -18.95 -1.97 7.22
N PRO A 98 -20.03 -2.53 6.63
CA PRO A 98 -20.06 -2.81 5.19
C PRO A 98 -19.96 -1.55 4.33
N ALA A 99 -20.46 -0.40 4.79
CA ALA A 99 -20.40 0.86 4.05
C ALA A 99 -18.95 1.36 3.97
N LEU A 100 -18.24 1.34 5.10
CA LEU A 100 -16.81 1.68 5.15
C LEU A 100 -15.99 0.73 4.27
N VAL A 101 -16.20 -0.58 4.42
CA VAL A 101 -15.50 -1.60 3.62
C VAL A 101 -15.71 -1.38 2.13
N LYS A 102 -16.96 -1.10 1.71
CA LYS A 102 -17.25 -0.80 0.30
C LYS A 102 -16.52 0.45 -0.17
N GLN A 103 -16.63 1.55 0.56
CA GLN A 103 -15.98 2.82 0.21
C GLN A 103 -14.46 2.65 0.05
N MET A 104 -13.83 1.92 0.95
CA MET A 104 -12.39 1.70 0.90
C MET A 104 -11.97 0.76 -0.25
N ARG A 105 -12.76 -0.27 -0.54
CA ARG A 105 -12.53 -1.13 -1.72
C ARG A 105 -12.66 -0.38 -3.03
N ASP A 106 -13.59 0.56 -3.12
CA ASP A 106 -13.78 1.38 -4.32
C ASP A 106 -12.53 2.23 -4.66
N VAL A 107 -11.70 2.54 -3.66
CA VAL A 107 -10.41 3.23 -3.85
C VAL A 107 -9.19 2.27 -3.78
N GLY A 108 -9.44 0.97 -3.77
CA GLY A 108 -8.39 -0.04 -3.88
C GLY A 108 -7.70 -0.42 -2.57
N VAL A 109 -8.36 -0.19 -1.42
CA VAL A 109 -7.88 -0.64 -0.11
C VAL A 109 -8.49 -1.99 0.23
N GLU A 110 -7.64 -2.94 0.61
CA GLU A 110 -8.02 -4.23 1.17
C GLU A 110 -7.70 -4.25 2.66
N PHE A 111 -8.56 -4.90 3.43
CA PHE A 111 -8.35 -5.07 4.88
C PHE A 111 -7.95 -6.51 5.19
N PRO A 112 -7.07 -6.72 6.17
CA PRO A 112 -6.80 -8.06 6.68
C PRO A 112 -8.05 -8.65 7.33
N ALA A 113 -8.13 -9.97 7.40
CA ALA A 113 -9.14 -10.64 8.21
C ALA A 113 -9.01 -10.18 9.67
N ARG A 114 -10.14 -10.11 10.40
CA ARG A 114 -10.15 -9.66 11.82
C ARG A 114 -9.17 -10.45 12.69
N ALA A 115 -9.02 -11.74 12.45
CA ALA A 115 -8.09 -12.60 13.19
C ALA A 115 -6.61 -12.21 12.98
N ASP A 116 -6.29 -11.63 11.84
CA ASP A 116 -4.94 -11.21 11.46
C ASP A 116 -4.70 -9.72 11.79
N ASN A 117 -5.75 -8.94 12.05
CA ASN A 117 -5.63 -7.52 12.37
C ASN A 117 -5.36 -7.31 13.87
N THR A 118 -4.21 -7.73 14.32
CA THR A 118 -3.79 -7.69 15.73
C THR A 118 -2.46 -6.97 15.91
N PRO A 119 -2.19 -6.39 17.09
CA PRO A 119 -0.90 -5.77 17.40
C PRO A 119 0.29 -6.72 17.20
N GLY A 120 0.13 -7.99 17.59
CA GLY A 120 1.17 -9.00 17.41
C GLY A 120 1.43 -9.36 15.94
N HIS A 121 0.39 -9.38 15.10
CA HIS A 121 0.56 -9.58 13.67
C HIS A 121 1.30 -8.39 13.03
N LEU A 122 0.92 -7.15 13.38
CA LEU A 122 1.59 -5.95 12.90
C LEU A 122 3.07 -5.93 13.30
N ALA A 123 3.40 -6.29 14.53
CA ALA A 123 4.80 -6.34 14.96
C ALA A 123 5.62 -7.31 14.08
N ARG A 124 5.12 -8.51 13.86
CA ARG A 124 5.80 -9.49 12.96
C ARG A 124 5.90 -8.99 11.51
N LEU A 125 4.87 -8.31 11.01
CA LEU A 125 4.90 -7.71 9.67
C LEU A 125 6.02 -6.67 9.58
N VAL A 126 6.11 -5.75 10.53
CA VAL A 126 7.17 -4.72 10.57
C VAL A 126 8.56 -5.37 10.56
N ASP A 127 8.79 -6.35 11.42
CA ASP A 127 10.08 -7.04 11.51
C ASP A 127 10.44 -7.77 10.20
N SER A 128 9.46 -8.42 9.58
CA SER A 128 9.67 -9.12 8.31
C SER A 128 9.97 -8.14 7.17
N GLU A 129 9.27 -7.02 7.10
CA GLU A 129 9.51 -6.01 6.07
C GLU A 129 10.86 -5.31 6.25
N ILE A 130 11.27 -5.01 7.47
CA ILE A 130 12.60 -4.48 7.76
C ILE A 130 13.67 -5.47 7.30
N THR A 131 13.53 -6.74 7.65
CA THR A 131 14.47 -7.80 7.26
C THR A 131 14.55 -7.95 5.74
N ARG A 132 13.43 -7.88 5.06
CA ARG A 132 13.34 -8.03 3.61
C ARG A 132 13.89 -6.82 2.84
N LEU A 133 13.57 -5.61 3.29
CA LEU A 133 13.84 -4.39 2.52
C LEU A 133 15.21 -3.78 2.83
N ARG A 134 15.69 -3.89 4.07
CA ARG A 134 16.97 -3.30 4.48
C ARG A 134 18.12 -3.64 3.54
N PRO A 135 18.42 -4.91 3.19
CA PRO A 135 19.56 -5.22 2.32
C PRO A 135 19.38 -4.64 0.91
N ILE A 136 18.15 -4.48 0.43
CA ILE A 136 17.87 -3.89 -0.89
C ILE A 136 18.16 -2.39 -0.87
N LEU A 137 17.74 -1.69 0.18
CA LEU A 137 17.94 -0.25 0.34
C LEU A 137 19.43 0.08 0.52
N GLU A 138 20.13 -0.67 1.37
CA GLU A 138 21.56 -0.53 1.60
C GLU A 138 22.38 -0.76 0.32
N ALA A 139 22.05 -1.83 -0.45
CA ALA A 139 22.72 -2.13 -1.73
C ALA A 139 22.51 -1.05 -2.81
N LYS A 140 21.45 -0.25 -2.70
CA LYS A 140 21.11 0.83 -3.64
C LYS A 140 21.49 2.22 -3.13
N ASN A 141 22.09 2.34 -1.94
CA ASN A 141 22.38 3.62 -1.30
C ASN A 141 21.15 4.55 -1.24
N VAL A 142 19.99 3.98 -0.98
CA VAL A 142 18.75 4.75 -0.81
C VAL A 142 18.69 5.22 0.63
N TYR A 143 18.93 6.51 0.84
CA TYR A 143 18.75 7.18 2.12
C TYR A 143 17.49 8.04 2.03
N ILE A 144 16.68 8.02 3.07
CA ILE A 144 15.51 8.91 3.24
C ILE A 144 15.95 9.93 4.30
N ASP A 145 16.13 11.17 3.88
CA ASP A 145 16.39 12.30 4.78
C ASP A 145 15.09 12.75 5.47
#